data_cfc3081ff5cc97c0cc5e931b4ce3d3dd
#
_entry.id   cfc3081ff5cc97c0cc5e931b4ce3d3dd
#
_cell.length_a   1.000
_cell.length_b   1.000
_cell.length_c   1.000
_cell.angle_alpha   90.00
_cell.angle_beta   90.00
_cell.angle_gamma   90.00
#
_symmetry.space_group_name_H-M   'P 1'
#
loop_
_entity.id
_entity.type
_entity.pdbx_description
1 polymer ?
#
loop_
_entity_poly.entity_id
_entity_poly.type
_entity_poly.pdbx_seq_one_letter_code
_entity_poly.pdbx_strand_id
1 'polypeptide(L)'
;MQDVLALRRDVLTLCREAGWLDSEHDLTDAVIRADMQPTMEGQSEYNTLYRRILTQLPRFHAFPTHPCLMGVAATLLHTTAASVLVHPRRIGRITFPNLVSATTPAHQDHFYIRGTLDTYSCWVPVGDCPMELGGLAVAPGTHHAGFREHTEKYPAAVGGRGISVGDLTEWHTVDYAAGDVLFFHSCTIHKALPNRTPNRLRLSTDNRYQREGDSIDASALRTHLNL
;
A
#
# COMPACT_ATOMS: atom_id res chain seq x y z
N MET A 1 7.37 15.30 3.07
CA MET A 1 6.82 15.24 4.45
C MET A 1 5.48 15.96 4.58
N GLN A 2 5.38 17.27 4.31
CA GLN A 2 4.12 18.03 4.53
C GLN A 2 2.91 17.41 3.79
N ASP A 3 3.07 16.97 2.53
CA ASP A 3 1.98 16.38 1.75
C ASP A 3 1.52 15.02 2.30
N VAL A 4 2.44 14.21 2.83
CA VAL A 4 2.13 12.94 3.51
C VAL A 4 1.30 13.20 4.77
N LEU A 5 1.71 14.18 5.59
CA LEU A 5 0.98 14.53 6.82
C LEU A 5 -0.38 15.16 6.53
N ALA A 6 -0.48 15.93 5.44
CA ALA A 6 -1.77 16.45 4.99
C ALA A 6 -2.70 15.33 4.52
N LEU A 7 -2.19 14.37 3.72
CA LEU A 7 -2.96 13.19 3.32
C LEU A 7 -3.38 12.35 4.54
N ARG A 8 -2.47 12.17 5.53
CA ARG A 8 -2.79 11.49 6.78
C ARG A 8 -3.99 12.14 7.48
N ARG A 9 -3.96 13.46 7.63
CA ARG A 9 -5.05 14.20 8.28
C ARG A 9 -6.37 14.01 7.55
N ASP A 10 -6.35 14.10 6.21
CA ASP A 10 -7.56 13.92 5.39
C ASP A 10 -8.16 12.51 5.59
N VAL A 11 -7.35 11.44 5.54
CA VAL A 11 -7.82 10.06 5.75
C VAL A 11 -8.32 9.86 7.18
N LEU A 12 -7.59 10.34 8.18
CA LEU A 12 -8.00 10.18 9.59
C LEU A 12 -9.27 10.98 9.93
N THR A 13 -9.50 12.11 9.25
CA THR A 13 -10.76 12.84 9.36
C THR A 13 -11.93 11.97 8.92
N LEU A 14 -11.82 11.28 7.79
CA LEU A 14 -12.84 10.33 7.33
C LEU A 14 -13.01 9.14 8.30
N CYS A 15 -11.92 8.62 8.86
CA CYS A 15 -11.98 7.56 9.88
C CYS A 15 -12.71 8.04 11.15
N ARG A 16 -12.48 9.27 11.58
CA ARG A 16 -13.16 9.87 12.74
C ARG A 16 -14.65 10.08 12.47
N GLU A 17 -15.01 10.60 11.31
CA GLU A 17 -16.40 10.77 10.88
C GLU A 17 -17.14 9.43 10.76
N ALA A 18 -16.43 8.35 10.39
CA ALA A 18 -16.96 6.99 10.38
C ALA A 18 -17.07 6.37 11.78
N GLY A 19 -16.63 7.07 12.83
CA GLY A 19 -16.71 6.59 14.20
C GLY A 19 -15.64 5.56 14.58
N TRP A 20 -14.53 5.46 13.82
CA TRP A 20 -13.48 4.47 14.09
C TRP A 20 -12.47 4.95 15.15
N LEU A 21 -12.24 6.27 15.21
CA LEU A 21 -11.21 6.84 16.06
C LEU A 21 -11.75 7.30 17.41
N ASP A 22 -10.90 7.17 18.42
CA ASP A 22 -11.13 7.73 19.74
C ASP A 22 -11.10 9.27 19.66
N SER A 23 -12.11 9.91 20.25
CA SER A 23 -12.24 11.37 20.27
C SER A 23 -11.36 12.06 21.31
N GLU A 24 -10.87 11.32 22.30
CA GLU A 24 -10.03 11.85 23.37
C GLU A 24 -8.55 11.96 22.99
N HIS A 25 -8.15 11.29 21.87
CA HIS A 25 -6.80 11.33 21.34
C HIS A 25 -6.65 12.33 20.20
N ASP A 26 -5.43 12.83 20.00
CA ASP A 26 -5.12 13.63 18.82
C ASP A 26 -5.41 12.81 17.55
N LEU A 27 -6.00 13.47 16.55
CA LEU A 27 -6.34 12.81 15.29
C LEU A 27 -5.13 12.10 14.66
N THR A 28 -3.94 12.69 14.76
CA THR A 28 -2.72 12.16 14.15
C THR A 28 -2.19 10.90 14.81
N ASP A 29 -2.59 10.61 16.07
CA ASP A 29 -2.21 9.37 16.76
C ASP A 29 -2.87 8.14 16.17
N ALA A 30 -3.98 8.31 15.46
CA ALA A 30 -4.75 7.25 14.81
C ALA A 30 -5.20 6.14 15.79
N VAL A 31 -5.51 6.53 17.04
CA VAL A 31 -6.01 5.62 18.08
C VAL A 31 -7.45 5.25 17.77
N ILE A 32 -7.74 3.95 17.71
CA ILE A 32 -9.11 3.44 17.51
C ILE A 32 -9.89 3.48 18.82
N ARG A 33 -11.21 3.60 18.71
CA ARG A 33 -12.10 3.45 19.86
C ARG A 33 -11.98 2.06 20.47
N ALA A 34 -12.08 1.96 21.79
CA ALA A 34 -11.91 0.71 22.52
C ALA A 34 -12.95 -0.37 22.14
N ASP A 35 -14.14 0.05 21.70
CA ASP A 35 -15.22 -0.83 21.26
C ASP A 35 -15.25 -1.07 19.73
N MET A 36 -14.30 -0.49 18.99
CA MET A 36 -14.21 -0.66 17.53
C MET A 36 -13.80 -2.10 17.17
N GLN A 37 -14.64 -2.75 16.39
CA GLN A 37 -14.30 -4.05 15.84
C GLN A 37 -13.38 -3.89 14.64
N PRO A 38 -12.27 -4.64 14.55
CA PRO A 38 -11.40 -4.63 13.40
C PRO A 38 -12.15 -4.97 12.11
N THR A 39 -11.95 -4.17 11.07
CA THR A 39 -12.51 -4.39 9.74
C THR A 39 -11.40 -4.36 8.70
N MET A 40 -11.60 -5.00 7.55
CA MET A 40 -10.59 -5.15 6.52
C MET A 40 -11.20 -5.06 5.12
N GLU A 41 -10.32 -4.95 4.13
CA GLU A 41 -10.71 -4.95 2.72
C GLU A 41 -11.66 -6.13 2.40
N GLY A 42 -12.75 -5.86 1.69
CA GLY A 42 -13.80 -6.83 1.40
C GLY A 42 -14.99 -6.77 2.36
N GLN A 43 -14.84 -6.24 3.56
CA GLN A 43 -15.95 -6.02 4.50
C GLN A 43 -16.71 -4.73 4.19
N SER A 44 -18.01 -4.73 4.41
CA SER A 44 -18.92 -3.63 4.04
C SER A 44 -18.50 -2.28 4.63
N GLU A 45 -18.15 -2.27 5.92
CA GLU A 45 -17.80 -1.05 6.64
C GLU A 45 -16.49 -0.45 6.13
N TYR A 46 -15.45 -1.29 5.96
CA TYR A 46 -14.19 -0.88 5.34
C TYR A 46 -14.42 -0.32 3.93
N ASN A 47 -15.15 -1.03 3.10
CA ASN A 47 -15.37 -0.63 1.72
C ASN A 47 -16.18 0.67 1.62
N THR A 48 -17.11 0.92 2.54
CA THR A 48 -17.86 2.18 2.62
C THR A 48 -16.94 3.36 2.88
N LEU A 49 -16.04 3.25 3.87
CA LEU A 49 -15.05 4.29 4.15
C LEU A 49 -14.05 4.42 2.98
N TYR A 50 -13.58 3.31 2.44
CA TYR A 50 -12.62 3.32 1.35
C TYR A 50 -13.16 3.97 0.07
N ARG A 51 -14.45 3.79 -0.25
CA ARG A 51 -15.12 4.53 -1.33
C ARG A 51 -15.07 6.04 -1.10
N ARG A 52 -15.24 6.49 0.13
CA ARG A 52 -15.11 7.92 0.47
C ARG A 52 -13.69 8.42 0.22
N ILE A 53 -12.66 7.66 0.59
CA ILE A 53 -11.27 8.00 0.29
C ILE A 53 -11.06 8.16 -1.22
N LEU A 54 -11.57 7.22 -2.01
CA LEU A 54 -11.45 7.25 -3.48
C LEU A 54 -12.26 8.37 -4.15
N THR A 55 -13.33 8.84 -3.55
CA THR A 55 -14.23 9.82 -4.20
C THR A 55 -14.11 11.22 -3.61
N GLN A 56 -13.71 11.38 -2.35
CA GLN A 56 -13.75 12.64 -1.63
C GLN A 56 -12.36 13.23 -1.31
N LEU A 57 -11.27 12.48 -1.56
CA LEU A 57 -9.92 12.96 -1.26
C LEU A 57 -9.10 13.28 -2.52
N PRO A 58 -9.16 14.52 -3.05
CA PRO A 58 -8.36 14.92 -4.21
C PRO A 58 -6.86 14.72 -3.98
N ARG A 59 -6.37 14.92 -2.73
CA ARG A 59 -4.98 14.73 -2.36
C ARG A 59 -4.52 13.27 -2.54
N PHE A 60 -5.38 12.30 -2.23
CA PHE A 60 -5.09 10.88 -2.47
C PHE A 60 -4.82 10.61 -3.96
N HIS A 61 -5.55 11.27 -4.84
CA HIS A 61 -5.38 11.14 -6.29
C HIS A 61 -4.18 11.91 -6.84
N ALA A 62 -3.87 13.07 -6.27
CA ALA A 62 -2.75 13.89 -6.70
C ALA A 62 -1.39 13.35 -6.17
N PHE A 63 -1.40 12.68 -5.04
CA PHE A 63 -0.17 12.26 -4.35
C PHE A 63 0.79 11.42 -5.22
N PRO A 64 0.34 10.43 -6.02
CA PRO A 64 1.24 9.63 -6.85
C PRO A 64 1.95 10.41 -7.96
N THR A 65 1.42 11.55 -8.35
CA THR A 65 2.04 12.43 -9.36
C THR A 65 2.93 13.51 -8.75
N HIS A 66 3.24 13.41 -7.45
CA HIS A 66 4.15 14.35 -6.79
C HIS A 66 5.52 14.35 -7.49
N PRO A 67 6.13 15.52 -7.79
CA PRO A 67 7.36 15.62 -8.57
C PRO A 67 8.51 14.73 -8.07
N CYS A 68 8.67 14.61 -6.74
CA CYS A 68 9.70 13.73 -6.17
C CYS A 68 9.48 12.26 -6.54
N LEU A 69 8.23 11.77 -6.47
CA LEU A 69 7.91 10.38 -6.82
C LEU A 69 8.08 10.13 -8.31
N MET A 70 7.62 11.06 -9.13
CA MET A 70 7.80 11.01 -10.59
C MET A 70 9.26 11.03 -11.00
N GLY A 71 10.10 11.82 -10.33
CA GLY A 71 11.54 11.86 -10.57
C GLY A 71 12.24 10.54 -10.24
N VAL A 72 11.92 9.93 -9.10
CA VAL A 72 12.46 8.60 -8.74
C VAL A 72 11.99 7.54 -9.73
N ALA A 73 10.70 7.52 -10.06
CA ALA A 73 10.14 6.58 -11.04
C ALA A 73 10.81 6.73 -12.41
N ALA A 74 11.01 7.96 -12.88
CA ALA A 74 11.69 8.23 -14.15
C ALA A 74 13.13 7.70 -14.16
N THR A 75 13.86 7.89 -13.07
CA THR A 75 15.22 7.37 -12.92
C THR A 75 15.26 5.84 -12.98
N LEU A 76 14.38 5.18 -12.21
CA LEU A 76 14.30 3.71 -12.18
C LEU A 76 13.87 3.10 -13.52
N LEU A 77 12.99 3.81 -14.24
CA LEU A 77 12.48 3.37 -15.55
C LEU A 77 13.39 3.81 -16.72
N HIS A 78 14.51 4.49 -16.46
CA HIS A 78 15.40 5.04 -17.46
C HIS A 78 14.68 5.89 -18.51
N THR A 79 13.82 6.79 -18.06
CA THR A 79 13.01 7.67 -18.92
C THR A 79 12.88 9.08 -18.32
N THR A 80 12.05 9.95 -18.92
CA THR A 80 11.72 11.26 -18.37
C THR A 80 10.45 11.22 -17.53
N ALA A 81 10.28 12.14 -16.60
CA ALA A 81 9.06 12.23 -15.80
C ALA A 81 7.79 12.40 -16.65
N ALA A 82 7.89 13.03 -17.82
CA ALA A 82 6.78 13.21 -18.76
C ALA A 82 6.37 11.91 -19.46
N SER A 83 7.26 10.91 -19.51
CA SER A 83 7.03 9.59 -20.10
C SER A 83 6.77 8.49 -19.07
N VAL A 84 6.48 8.88 -17.83
CA VAL A 84 6.06 7.95 -16.77
C VAL A 84 4.54 7.90 -16.71
N LEU A 85 3.97 6.72 -16.90
CA LEU A 85 2.57 6.43 -16.66
C LEU A 85 2.37 6.01 -15.19
N VAL A 86 1.54 6.76 -14.47
CA VAL A 86 1.04 6.37 -13.14
C VAL A 86 -0.23 5.55 -13.31
N HIS A 87 -0.26 4.32 -12.79
CA HIS A 87 -1.45 3.48 -12.90
C HIS A 87 -2.66 4.14 -12.21
N PRO A 88 -3.85 4.14 -12.84
CA PRO A 88 -5.08 4.61 -12.21
C PRO A 88 -5.47 3.82 -10.96
N ARG A 89 -5.08 2.54 -10.89
CA ARG A 89 -5.35 1.65 -9.75
C ARG A 89 -4.45 2.00 -8.55
N ARG A 90 -4.84 3.03 -7.84
CA ARG A 90 -4.19 3.48 -6.59
C ARG A 90 -4.84 2.76 -5.41
N ILE A 91 -4.04 2.33 -4.45
CA ILE A 91 -4.53 1.60 -3.28
C ILE A 91 -4.17 2.37 -2.03
N GLY A 92 -5.16 2.67 -1.20
CA GLY A 92 -4.98 3.10 0.19
C GLY A 92 -5.20 1.91 1.11
N ARG A 93 -4.38 1.79 2.14
CA ARG A 93 -4.54 0.70 3.11
C ARG A 93 -4.71 1.25 4.51
N ILE A 94 -5.72 0.73 5.19
CA ILE A 94 -5.99 0.98 6.60
C ILE A 94 -5.88 -0.38 7.29
N THR A 95 -4.87 -0.55 8.15
CA THR A 95 -4.63 -1.82 8.83
C THR A 95 -4.91 -1.67 10.32
N PHE A 96 -5.85 -2.47 10.80
CA PHE A 96 -6.22 -2.51 12.20
C PHE A 96 -5.17 -3.23 13.06
N PRO A 97 -5.05 -2.89 14.35
CA PRO A 97 -4.18 -3.58 15.27
C PRO A 97 -4.62 -5.03 15.47
N ASN A 98 -3.66 -5.91 15.72
CA ASN A 98 -3.85 -7.32 16.06
C ASN A 98 -4.61 -8.18 15.02
N LEU A 99 -4.87 -7.66 13.82
CA LEU A 99 -5.54 -8.41 12.75
C LEU A 99 -4.50 -9.12 11.85
N VAL A 100 -3.71 -10.01 12.45
CA VAL A 100 -2.55 -10.67 11.80
C VAL A 100 -2.98 -11.50 10.58
N SER A 101 -4.11 -12.18 10.67
CA SER A 101 -4.65 -13.03 9.58
C SER A 101 -5.00 -12.24 8.31
N ALA A 102 -5.23 -10.93 8.43
CA ALA A 102 -5.54 -10.05 7.30
C ALA A 102 -4.31 -9.42 6.64
N THR A 103 -3.10 -9.77 7.11
CA THR A 103 -1.86 -9.24 6.56
C THR A 103 -1.64 -9.77 5.14
N THR A 104 -1.17 -8.94 4.21
CA THR A 104 -0.85 -9.38 2.85
C THR A 104 0.35 -10.34 2.88
N PRO A 105 0.19 -11.57 2.38
CA PRO A 105 1.26 -12.57 2.38
C PRO A 105 2.39 -12.20 1.42
N ALA A 106 3.48 -12.98 1.43
CA ALA A 106 4.55 -12.81 0.48
C ALA A 106 4.05 -13.00 -0.95
N HIS A 107 4.31 -12.00 -1.81
CA HIS A 107 3.82 -11.96 -3.18
C HIS A 107 4.70 -11.07 -4.06
N GLN A 108 4.42 -11.06 -5.34
CA GLN A 108 4.93 -10.10 -6.32
C GLN A 108 3.75 -9.28 -6.86
N ASP A 109 3.91 -7.98 -6.96
CA ASP A 109 2.86 -7.09 -7.47
C ASP A 109 2.45 -7.43 -8.92
N HIS A 110 3.41 -7.90 -9.73
CA HIS A 110 3.15 -8.31 -11.11
C HIS A 110 2.00 -9.32 -11.24
N PHE A 111 1.81 -10.20 -10.25
CA PHE A 111 0.68 -11.14 -10.23
C PHE A 111 -0.68 -10.44 -10.34
N TYR A 112 -0.81 -9.27 -9.69
CA TYR A 112 -2.07 -8.53 -9.62
C TYR A 112 -2.22 -7.45 -10.70
N ILE A 113 -1.10 -6.86 -11.14
CA ILE A 113 -1.11 -5.74 -12.09
C ILE A 113 -0.90 -6.18 -13.53
N ARG A 114 -0.16 -7.26 -13.75
CA ARG A 114 0.17 -7.79 -15.08
C ARG A 114 0.77 -6.73 -16.03
N GLY A 115 0.67 -6.97 -17.35
CA GLY A 115 1.27 -6.06 -18.35
C GLY A 115 2.78 -6.21 -18.41
N THR A 116 3.50 -5.09 -18.53
CA THR A 116 4.97 -5.11 -18.56
C THR A 116 5.56 -5.55 -17.21
N LEU A 117 6.67 -6.30 -17.25
CA LEU A 117 7.45 -6.59 -16.04
C LEU A 117 8.12 -5.34 -15.48
N ASP A 118 8.50 -4.40 -16.35
CA ASP A 118 9.15 -3.14 -16.00
C ASP A 118 8.17 -2.15 -15.37
N THR A 119 7.54 -2.57 -14.29
CA THR A 119 6.70 -1.74 -13.45
C THR A 119 7.32 -1.63 -12.07
N TYR A 120 7.34 -0.44 -11.52
CA TYR A 120 7.80 -0.19 -10.16
C TYR A 120 6.62 0.13 -9.25
N SER A 121 6.59 -0.54 -8.11
CA SER A 121 5.67 -0.25 -7.02
C SER A 121 6.33 0.76 -6.08
N CYS A 122 5.53 1.69 -5.59
CA CYS A 122 5.91 2.68 -4.59
C CYS A 122 4.97 2.55 -3.40
N TRP A 123 5.47 2.00 -2.32
CA TRP A 123 4.78 1.96 -1.03
C TRP A 123 5.19 3.17 -0.18
N VAL A 124 4.20 3.85 0.38
CA VAL A 124 4.42 5.04 1.22
C VAL A 124 3.62 4.90 2.50
N PRO A 125 4.29 4.90 3.67
CA PRO A 125 3.59 5.03 4.94
C PRO A 125 2.97 6.42 5.05
N VAL A 126 1.71 6.48 5.41
CA VAL A 126 0.98 7.75 5.60
C VAL A 126 1.09 8.16 7.07
N GLY A 127 2.29 8.55 7.47
CA GLY A 127 2.75 8.87 8.81
C GLY A 127 3.90 7.95 9.24
N ASP A 128 4.44 8.17 10.43
CA ASP A 128 5.47 7.30 11.00
C ASP A 128 4.95 5.87 11.11
N CYS A 129 5.77 4.91 10.75
CA CYS A 129 5.43 3.49 10.76
C CYS A 129 6.60 2.69 11.35
N PRO A 130 6.74 2.68 12.69
CA PRO A 130 7.69 1.82 13.36
C PRO A 130 7.36 0.35 13.12
N MET A 131 8.32 -0.55 13.30
CA MET A 131 8.16 -1.99 13.00
C MET A 131 6.95 -2.62 13.70
N GLU A 132 6.62 -2.19 14.91
CA GLU A 132 5.44 -2.69 15.63
C GLU A 132 4.11 -2.32 14.96
N LEU A 133 4.06 -1.19 14.22
CA LEU A 133 2.88 -0.76 13.47
C LEU A 133 2.69 -1.56 12.16
N GLY A 134 3.69 -2.34 11.75
CA GLY A 134 3.59 -3.26 10.62
C GLY A 134 3.82 -2.62 9.27
N GLY A 135 5.08 -2.29 8.97
CA GLY A 135 5.49 -1.76 7.67
C GLY A 135 5.52 -2.81 6.57
N LEU A 136 6.27 -2.54 5.52
CA LEU A 136 6.52 -3.48 4.42
C LEU A 136 7.91 -4.10 4.56
N ALA A 137 8.03 -5.41 4.31
CA ALA A 137 9.30 -6.09 4.20
C ALA A 137 9.50 -6.60 2.77
N VAL A 138 10.72 -6.44 2.25
CA VAL A 138 11.11 -6.89 0.90
C VAL A 138 12.20 -7.92 0.99
N ALA A 139 12.24 -8.86 0.03
CA ALA A 139 13.35 -9.79 -0.17
C ALA A 139 14.24 -9.25 -1.30
N PRO A 140 15.40 -8.66 -0.99
CA PRO A 140 16.26 -7.99 -1.98
C PRO A 140 16.72 -8.95 -3.08
N GLY A 141 16.86 -8.44 -4.29
CA GLY A 141 17.40 -9.19 -5.44
C GLY A 141 16.44 -10.21 -6.05
N THR A 142 15.31 -10.53 -5.41
CA THR A 142 14.37 -11.57 -5.90
C THR A 142 13.73 -11.25 -7.25
N HIS A 143 13.68 -9.98 -7.65
CA HIS A 143 13.17 -9.56 -8.96
C HIS A 143 14.04 -10.06 -10.14
N HIS A 144 15.34 -10.33 -9.91
CA HIS A 144 16.22 -10.87 -10.95
C HIS A 144 15.81 -12.28 -11.41
N ALA A 145 15.10 -13.03 -10.57
CA ALA A 145 14.56 -14.34 -10.93
C ALA A 145 13.23 -14.24 -11.74
N GLY A 146 12.76 -13.03 -12.01
CA GLY A 146 11.51 -12.79 -12.74
C GLY A 146 10.27 -13.12 -11.94
N PHE A 147 9.18 -13.35 -12.67
CA PHE A 147 7.87 -13.66 -12.10
C PHE A 147 7.81 -15.12 -11.60
N ARG A 148 7.18 -15.31 -10.44
CA ARG A 148 6.88 -16.62 -9.83
C ARG A 148 5.38 -16.82 -9.69
N GLU A 149 4.89 -18.02 -9.95
CA GLU A 149 3.49 -18.37 -9.74
C GLU A 149 3.08 -18.28 -8.27
N HIS A 150 1.89 -17.73 -8.03
CA HIS A 150 1.31 -17.59 -6.69
C HIS A 150 0.43 -18.81 -6.39
N THR A 151 1.05 -19.86 -5.88
CA THR A 151 0.40 -21.14 -5.61
C THR A 151 -0.22 -21.26 -4.24
N GLU A 152 0.34 -20.55 -3.24
CA GLU A 152 -0.14 -20.59 -1.88
C GLU A 152 -1.47 -19.84 -1.72
N LYS A 153 -2.39 -20.42 -0.94
CA LYS A 153 -3.70 -19.84 -0.65
C LYS A 153 -3.76 -19.36 0.78
N TYR A 154 -4.15 -18.11 0.96
CA TYR A 154 -4.32 -17.45 2.26
C TYR A 154 -5.74 -16.85 2.35
N PRO A 155 -6.78 -17.66 2.63
CA PRO A 155 -8.17 -17.22 2.54
C PRO A 155 -8.53 -16.01 3.40
N ALA A 156 -7.87 -15.86 4.54
CA ALA A 156 -8.09 -14.74 5.45
C ALA A 156 -7.24 -13.50 5.14
N ALA A 157 -6.24 -13.63 4.27
CA ALA A 157 -5.31 -12.55 3.97
C ALA A 157 -5.80 -11.67 2.81
N VAL A 158 -5.42 -10.41 2.83
CA VAL A 158 -5.66 -9.48 1.72
C VAL A 158 -4.94 -10.00 0.47
N GLY A 159 -5.68 -10.10 -0.64
CA GLY A 159 -5.18 -10.66 -1.90
C GLY A 159 -5.36 -12.18 -2.04
N GLY A 160 -5.49 -12.92 -0.94
CA GLY A 160 -5.86 -14.34 -0.91
C GLY A 160 -4.87 -15.34 -1.51
N ARG A 161 -3.82 -14.88 -2.19
CA ARG A 161 -2.78 -15.71 -2.81
C ARG A 161 -1.39 -15.17 -2.51
N GLY A 162 -0.41 -16.08 -2.50
CA GLY A 162 0.99 -15.73 -2.27
C GLY A 162 1.96 -16.75 -2.84
N ILE A 163 3.22 -16.53 -2.55
CA ILE A 163 4.35 -17.35 -2.98
C ILE A 163 4.85 -18.13 -1.77
N SER A 164 5.22 -19.41 -1.99
CA SER A 164 6.01 -20.14 -0.99
C SER A 164 7.36 -19.46 -0.81
N VAL A 165 7.70 -19.18 0.44
CA VAL A 165 8.93 -18.45 0.83
C VAL A 165 9.93 -19.34 1.57
N GLY A 166 9.78 -20.67 1.50
CA GLY A 166 10.58 -21.61 2.27
C GLY A 166 12.10 -21.42 2.14
N ASP A 167 12.56 -20.98 0.98
CA ASP A 167 13.99 -20.74 0.68
C ASP A 167 14.43 -19.28 0.88
N LEU A 168 13.51 -18.38 1.22
CA LEU A 168 13.84 -16.97 1.45
C LEU A 168 14.22 -16.75 2.90
N THR A 169 15.48 -16.53 3.13
CA THR A 169 16.05 -16.34 4.48
C THR A 169 16.27 -14.88 4.84
N GLU A 170 16.28 -13.97 3.84
CA GLU A 170 16.60 -12.56 4.03
C GLU A 170 15.42 -11.66 3.71
N TRP A 171 15.04 -10.85 4.70
CA TRP A 171 13.98 -9.85 4.61
C TRP A 171 14.46 -8.52 5.14
N HIS A 172 14.30 -7.45 4.37
CA HIS A 172 14.66 -6.10 4.77
C HIS A 172 13.40 -5.30 5.10
N THR A 173 13.43 -4.62 6.22
CA THR A 173 12.46 -3.62 6.67
C THR A 173 13.16 -2.63 7.59
N VAL A 174 12.52 -1.50 7.86
CA VAL A 174 13.03 -0.46 8.77
C VAL A 174 11.87 0.13 9.56
N ASP A 175 12.18 0.94 10.55
CA ASP A 175 11.24 1.93 11.08
C ASP A 175 11.12 3.04 10.04
N TYR A 176 9.96 3.14 9.40
CA TYR A 176 9.72 4.16 8.39
C TYR A 176 9.25 5.47 9.06
N ALA A 177 9.87 6.57 8.69
CA ALA A 177 9.40 7.91 9.06
C ALA A 177 8.40 8.47 8.05
N ALA A 178 7.59 9.42 8.47
CA ALA A 178 6.71 10.16 7.56
C ALA A 178 7.52 10.87 6.47
N GLY A 179 7.24 10.55 5.21
CA GLY A 179 7.97 11.06 4.05
C GLY A 179 8.93 10.06 3.45
N ASP A 180 9.21 8.94 4.11
CA ASP A 180 9.93 7.83 3.50
C ASP A 180 9.08 7.20 2.39
N VAL A 181 9.76 6.67 1.38
CA VAL A 181 9.14 5.94 0.27
C VAL A 181 9.95 4.70 -0.05
N LEU A 182 9.27 3.60 -0.29
CA LEU A 182 9.90 2.35 -0.72
C LEU A 182 9.50 2.07 -2.17
N PHE A 183 10.47 2.20 -3.09
CA PHE A 183 10.32 1.77 -4.48
C PHE A 183 10.91 0.38 -4.65
N PHE A 184 10.20 -0.49 -5.36
CA PHE A 184 10.66 -1.82 -5.71
C PHE A 184 10.05 -2.29 -7.03
N HIS A 185 10.80 -3.13 -7.74
CA HIS A 185 10.35 -3.71 -9.01
C HIS A 185 9.13 -4.63 -8.80
N SER A 186 8.21 -4.69 -9.75
CA SER A 186 6.96 -5.48 -9.64
C SER A 186 7.18 -6.97 -9.36
N CYS A 187 8.35 -7.52 -9.72
CA CYS A 187 8.77 -8.88 -9.42
C CYS A 187 9.57 -9.02 -8.11
N THR A 188 9.75 -7.96 -7.32
CA THR A 188 10.34 -8.09 -5.98
C THR A 188 9.36 -8.77 -5.05
N ILE A 189 9.78 -9.87 -4.42
CA ILE A 189 8.98 -10.55 -3.41
C ILE A 189 8.94 -9.67 -2.16
N HIS A 190 7.74 -9.38 -1.70
CA HIS A 190 7.51 -8.54 -0.52
C HIS A 190 6.28 -9.00 0.24
N LYS A 191 6.15 -8.56 1.47
CA LYS A 191 5.01 -8.86 2.35
C LYS A 191 4.72 -7.69 3.27
N ALA A 192 3.47 -7.55 3.69
CA ALA A 192 3.14 -6.67 4.82
C ALA A 192 3.54 -7.35 6.13
N LEU A 193 3.98 -6.56 7.09
CA LEU A 193 4.16 -7.01 8.47
C LEU A 193 2.87 -6.76 9.26
N PRO A 194 2.56 -7.57 10.26
CA PRO A 194 1.36 -7.39 11.08
C PRO A 194 1.47 -6.13 11.95
N ASN A 195 0.37 -5.40 12.06
CA ASN A 195 0.23 -4.34 13.05
C ASN A 195 0.05 -4.98 14.44
N ARG A 196 1.05 -4.81 15.29
CA ARG A 196 1.11 -5.37 16.66
C ARG A 196 0.85 -4.33 17.74
N THR A 197 0.52 -3.10 17.36
CA THR A 197 0.13 -2.07 18.32
C THR A 197 -1.18 -2.44 19.01
N PRO A 198 -1.41 -2.01 20.23
CA PRO A 198 -2.65 -2.35 20.93
C PRO A 198 -3.90 -1.68 20.31
N ASN A 199 -3.73 -0.47 19.74
CA ASN A 199 -4.88 0.37 19.41
C ASN A 199 -4.66 1.40 18.29
N ARG A 200 -3.61 1.28 17.45
CA ARG A 200 -3.30 2.29 16.42
C ARG A 200 -3.56 1.77 15.01
N LEU A 201 -4.18 2.59 14.15
CA LEU A 201 -4.28 2.28 12.72
C LEU A 201 -2.95 2.53 12.01
N ARG A 202 -2.57 1.62 11.12
CA ARG A 202 -1.51 1.84 10.14
C ARG A 202 -2.12 2.25 8.81
N LEU A 203 -1.64 3.38 8.26
CA LEU A 203 -2.05 3.90 6.97
C LEU A 203 -0.90 3.81 5.97
N SER A 204 -1.19 3.42 4.74
CA SER A 204 -0.22 3.46 3.63
C SER A 204 -0.90 3.62 2.28
N THR A 205 -0.13 3.99 1.25
CA THR A 205 -0.58 3.96 -0.14
C THR A 205 0.35 3.10 -0.99
N ASP A 206 -0.24 2.39 -1.96
CA ASP A 206 0.50 1.64 -2.98
C ASP A 206 0.20 2.26 -4.35
N ASN A 207 1.25 2.70 -5.05
CA ASN A 207 1.17 3.30 -6.38
C ASN A 207 2.09 2.54 -7.33
N ARG A 208 1.78 2.55 -8.63
CA ARG A 208 2.57 1.84 -9.65
C ARG A 208 2.91 2.75 -10.80
N TYR A 209 4.13 2.58 -11.30
CA TYR A 209 4.72 3.40 -12.34
C TYR A 209 5.34 2.50 -13.41
N GLN A 210 5.09 2.81 -14.66
CA GLN A 210 5.72 2.18 -15.83
C GLN A 210 6.03 3.25 -16.88
N ARG A 211 6.77 2.88 -17.93
CA ARG A 211 6.94 3.80 -19.08
C ARG A 211 5.62 3.91 -19.84
N GLU A 212 5.32 5.09 -20.30
CA GLU A 212 4.26 5.31 -21.28
C GLU A 212 4.58 4.52 -22.57
N GLY A 213 3.58 3.82 -23.11
CA GLY A 213 3.73 2.97 -24.29
C GLY A 213 4.09 1.51 -24.00
N ASP A 214 4.55 1.17 -22.81
CA ASP A 214 4.69 -0.23 -22.42
C ASP A 214 3.31 -0.89 -22.23
N SER A 215 3.25 -2.23 -22.42
CA SER A 215 1.99 -2.96 -22.28
C SER A 215 1.41 -2.82 -20.89
N ILE A 216 0.11 -2.53 -20.81
CA ILE A 216 -0.65 -2.43 -19.57
C ILE A 216 -1.87 -3.37 -19.62
N ASP A 217 -2.13 -4.08 -18.53
CA ASP A 217 -3.32 -4.91 -18.42
C ASP A 217 -4.57 -4.06 -18.13
N ALA A 218 -5.71 -4.44 -18.70
CA ALA A 218 -6.96 -3.71 -18.53
C ALA A 218 -7.39 -3.58 -17.04
N SER A 219 -7.00 -4.52 -16.19
CA SER A 219 -7.30 -4.46 -14.75
C SER A 219 -6.54 -3.35 -14.03
N ALA A 220 -5.35 -2.98 -14.52
CA ALA A 220 -4.53 -1.89 -13.98
C ALA A 220 -5.07 -0.50 -14.35
N LEU A 221 -5.91 -0.43 -15.40
CA LEU A 221 -6.57 0.80 -15.84
C LEU A 221 -7.83 1.14 -15.04
N ARG A 222 -8.33 0.20 -14.25
CA ARG A 222 -9.51 0.41 -13.41
C ARG A 222 -9.09 0.93 -12.04
N THR A 223 -9.95 1.76 -11.44
CA THR A 223 -9.76 2.14 -10.04
C THR A 223 -9.87 0.93 -9.12
N HIS A 224 -9.26 1.00 -7.95
CA HIS A 224 -9.45 -0.03 -6.92
C HIS A 224 -10.94 -0.10 -6.52
N LEU A 225 -11.49 -1.29 -6.34
CA LEU A 225 -12.92 -1.58 -6.15
C LEU A 225 -13.81 -1.35 -7.40
N ASN A 226 -13.24 -1.15 -8.59
CA ASN A 226 -14.00 -0.95 -9.83
C ASN A 226 -15.03 0.21 -9.76
N LEU A 227 -14.63 1.34 -9.13
CA LEU A 227 -15.42 2.57 -9.06
C LEU A 227 -15.25 3.44 -10.27
#